data_42cd3004fcacf58fc2ae684231b1858b
#
_entry.id   42cd3004fcacf58fc2ae684231b1858b
#
_cell.length_a   1.000
_cell.length_b   1.000
_cell.length_c   1.000
_cell.angle_alpha   90.00
_cell.angle_beta   90.00
_cell.angle_gamma   90.00
#
_symmetry.space_group_name_H-M   'P 1'
#
loop_
_entity.id
_entity.type
_entity.pdbx_description
1 polymer ?
#
loop_
_entity_poly.entity_id
_entity_poly.type
_entity_poly.pdbx_seq_one_letter_code
_entity_poly.pdbx_strand_id
1 'polypeptide(L)'
;MAKLSKSASKKAPKKKRSNKKKINASPEELLHYYQQMLLIRRFEEKAGQLYGMGLIGGFCHLYIGQEAVVVGMQASAGENDSVIT
;
A
#
# COMPACT_ATOMS: atom_id res chain seq x y z
N MET A 1 -34.47 -19.80 11.09
CA MET A 1 -33.84 -18.96 10.75
C MET A 1 -32.40 -18.86 10.97
N ALA A 2 -31.94 -19.10 12.06
CA ALA A 2 -30.52 -19.08 12.28
C ALA A 2 -29.78 -19.97 11.36
N LYS A 3 -30.32 -21.04 11.03
CA LYS A 3 -29.64 -21.94 10.23
C LYS A 3 -29.42 -21.38 8.89
N LEU A 4 -30.16 -20.50 8.39
CA LEU A 4 -29.89 -20.01 7.13
C LEU A 4 -28.66 -19.23 7.13
N SER A 5 -28.43 -18.43 8.08
CA SER A 5 -27.26 -17.65 8.08
C SER A 5 -26.04 -18.45 8.17
N LYS A 6 -26.07 -19.48 8.90
CA LYS A 6 -24.91 -20.24 8.99
C LYS A 6 -24.65 -20.92 7.75
N SER A 7 -25.54 -21.32 7.04
CA SER A 7 -25.23 -22.07 5.87
C SER A 7 -24.64 -21.08 4.88
N ALA A 8 -25.12 -19.89 4.85
CA ALA A 8 -24.55 -18.98 3.92
C ALA A 8 -23.13 -18.70 4.26
N SER A 9 -22.85 -18.60 5.49
CA SER A 9 -21.50 -18.27 5.80
C SER A 9 -20.55 -19.30 5.36
N LYS A 10 -20.99 -20.51 5.43
CA LYS A 10 -20.06 -21.44 5.14
C LYS A 10 -19.84 -21.63 3.74
N LYS A 11 -20.44 -21.13 2.88
CA LYS A 11 -20.21 -21.46 1.64
C LYS A 11 -19.13 -20.77 1.12
N ALA A 12 -18.47 -19.99 1.74
CA ALA A 12 -17.40 -19.30 1.33
C ALA A 12 -16.45 -20.12 0.69
N PRO A 13 -16.37 -20.19 -0.40
CA PRO A 13 -15.53 -21.03 -1.06
C PRO A 13 -14.20 -20.62 -1.00
N LYS A 14 -13.55 -21.19 -0.52
CA LYS A 14 -12.31 -21.07 -0.40
C LYS A 14 -11.71 -21.31 -1.65
N LYS A 15 -11.74 -20.63 -2.57
CA LYS A 15 -11.15 -20.87 -3.66
C LYS A 15 -9.82 -20.93 -3.45
N LYS A 16 -9.23 -21.73 -3.52
CA LYS A 16 -7.98 -21.97 -3.31
C LYS A 16 -7.18 -21.31 -4.27
N ARG A 17 -6.67 -20.27 -4.16
CA ARG A 17 -5.69 -19.75 -4.90
C ARG A 17 -4.54 -20.51 -4.77
N SER A 18 -4.59 -21.64 -4.98
CA SER A 18 -3.52 -22.48 -4.65
C SER A 18 -2.29 -22.13 -5.36
N ASN A 19 -2.36 -21.71 -6.52
CA ASN A 19 -1.15 -21.45 -7.10
C ASN A 19 -0.67 -20.13 -6.86
N LYS A 20 -1.02 -19.46 -5.83
CA LYS A 20 -0.50 -18.30 -5.59
C LYS A 20 0.89 -18.40 -5.33
N LYS A 21 1.78 -17.65 -5.89
CA LYS A 21 3.15 -17.74 -5.59
C LYS A 21 3.44 -17.34 -4.22
N LYS A 22 4.40 -17.88 -3.64
CA LYS A 22 4.76 -17.56 -2.32
C LYS A 22 5.44 -16.24 -2.35
N ILE A 23 5.21 -15.37 -1.43
CA ILE A 23 5.87 -14.11 -1.34
C ILE A 23 7.23 -14.29 -0.75
N ASN A 24 8.26 -13.89 -1.46
CA ASN A 24 9.59 -14.03 -0.96
C ASN A 24 10.00 -12.88 -0.09
N ALA A 25 9.33 -12.62 0.95
CA ALA A 25 9.65 -11.54 1.86
C ALA A 25 9.45 -12.02 3.27
N SER A 26 10.34 -11.67 4.14
CA SER A 26 10.22 -12.06 5.53
C SER A 26 9.19 -11.17 6.20
N PRO A 27 8.68 -11.57 7.34
CA PRO A 27 7.74 -10.72 8.06
C PRO A 27 8.32 -9.36 8.40
N GLU A 28 9.62 -9.30 8.69
CA GLU A 28 10.24 -8.03 9.01
C GLU A 28 10.28 -7.14 7.78
N GLU A 29 10.53 -7.70 6.62
CA GLU A 29 10.54 -6.91 5.42
C GLU A 29 9.15 -6.41 5.10
N LEU A 30 8.15 -7.23 5.32
CA LEU A 30 6.79 -6.80 5.05
C LEU A 30 6.38 -5.67 5.99
N LEU A 31 6.81 -5.74 7.24
CA LEU A 31 6.52 -4.67 8.17
C LEU A 31 7.24 -3.40 7.76
N HIS A 32 8.46 -3.52 7.27
CA HIS A 32 9.20 -2.35 6.83
C HIS A 32 8.50 -1.70 5.65
N TYR A 33 8.04 -2.50 4.68
CA TYR A 33 7.33 -1.94 3.55
C TYR A 33 6.06 -1.24 4.01
N TYR A 34 5.36 -1.83 4.96
CA TYR A 34 4.15 -1.22 5.45
C TYR A 34 4.47 0.11 6.13
N GLN A 35 5.52 0.16 6.92
CA GLN A 35 5.90 1.39 7.57
C GLN A 35 6.24 2.47 6.57
N GLN A 36 6.94 2.11 5.50
CA GLN A 36 7.29 3.08 4.49
C GLN A 36 6.04 3.59 3.77
N MET A 37 5.12 2.72 3.46
CA MET A 37 3.90 3.12 2.81
C MET A 37 3.07 4.02 3.71
N LEU A 38 3.03 3.70 5.00
CA LEU A 38 2.28 4.51 5.94
C LEU A 38 2.92 5.89 6.09
N LEU A 39 4.23 5.95 6.12
CA LEU A 39 4.92 7.22 6.23
C LEU A 39 4.60 8.08 5.01
N ILE A 40 4.62 7.51 3.83
CA ILE A 40 4.31 8.26 2.64
C ILE A 40 2.87 8.74 2.70
N ARG A 41 1.95 7.91 3.13
CA ARG A 41 0.56 8.30 3.21
C ARG A 41 0.38 9.48 4.18
N ARG A 42 1.01 9.40 5.33
CA ARG A 42 0.88 10.49 6.30
C ARG A 42 1.52 11.76 5.79
N PHE A 43 2.63 11.63 5.08
CA PHE A 43 3.29 12.80 4.53
C PHE A 43 2.38 13.44 3.47
N GLU A 44 1.77 12.63 2.61
CA GLU A 44 0.93 13.16 1.56
C GLU A 44 -0.34 13.79 2.12
N GLU A 45 -0.89 13.18 3.17
CA GLU A 45 -2.06 13.76 3.81
C GLU A 45 -1.73 15.12 4.38
N LYS A 46 -0.55 15.25 5.00
CA LYS A 46 -0.18 16.52 5.57
C LYS A 46 0.10 17.53 4.46
N ALA A 47 0.70 17.11 3.38
CA ALA A 47 0.96 18.01 2.26
C ALA A 47 -0.37 18.52 1.68
N GLY A 48 -1.37 17.64 1.55
CA GLY A 48 -2.66 18.06 1.06
C GLY A 48 -3.33 19.05 2.00
N GLN A 49 -3.17 18.82 3.30
CA GLN A 49 -3.73 19.74 4.27
C GLN A 49 -3.07 21.11 4.19
N LEU A 50 -1.75 21.13 4.07
CA LEU A 50 -1.04 22.40 3.96
C LEU A 50 -1.36 23.12 2.65
N TYR A 51 -1.58 22.35 1.60
CA TYR A 51 -1.94 22.96 0.33
C TYR A 51 -3.33 23.60 0.46
N GLY A 52 -4.26 22.93 1.14
CA GLY A 52 -5.58 23.51 1.35
C GLY A 52 -5.54 24.76 2.19
N MET A 53 -4.53 24.91 3.03
CA MET A 53 -4.39 26.10 3.85
C MET A 53 -3.65 27.21 3.10
N GLY A 54 -3.29 26.99 1.87
CA GLY A 54 -2.64 28.01 1.07
C GLY A 54 -1.16 28.17 1.31
N LEU A 55 -0.54 27.22 2.02
CA LEU A 55 0.86 27.33 2.33
C LEU A 55 1.77 26.75 1.26
N ILE A 56 1.21 26.05 0.29
CA ILE A 56 1.97 25.50 -0.80
C ILE A 56 1.41 26.09 -2.06
N GLY A 57 2.23 26.74 -2.87
CA GLY A 57 1.76 27.37 -4.09
C GLY A 57 1.85 26.43 -5.27
N GLY A 58 1.16 26.78 -6.33
CA GLY A 58 1.21 25.99 -7.55
C GLY A 58 0.32 24.79 -7.48
N PHE A 59 0.61 23.79 -8.31
CA PHE A 59 -0.17 22.58 -8.29
C PHE A 59 0.39 21.61 -7.29
N CYS A 60 -0.48 20.82 -6.71
CA CYS A 60 -0.06 19.83 -5.73
C CYS A 60 -0.65 18.50 -6.15
N HIS A 61 0.17 17.61 -6.66
CA HIS A 61 -0.28 16.31 -7.06
C HIS A 61 0.12 15.30 -5.99
N LEU A 62 -0.86 14.70 -5.36
CA LEU A 62 -0.58 13.77 -4.28
C LEU A 62 -0.46 12.36 -4.81
N TYR A 63 0.25 11.54 -4.05
CA TYR A 63 0.51 10.17 -4.44
C TYR A 63 -0.32 9.18 -3.64
N ILE A 64 -1.35 9.66 -2.95
CA ILE A 64 -2.16 8.80 -2.10
C ILE A 64 -2.78 7.69 -2.92
N GLY A 65 -2.67 6.49 -2.45
CA GLY A 65 -3.19 5.32 -3.14
C GLY A 65 -2.15 4.60 -3.99
N GLN A 66 -0.98 5.18 -4.17
CA GLN A 66 0.04 4.58 -4.99
C GLN A 66 1.30 4.29 -4.22
N GLU A 67 1.23 4.26 -2.91
CA GLU A 67 2.43 4.11 -2.09
C GLU A 67 3.16 2.81 -2.36
N ALA A 68 2.42 1.76 -2.64
CA ALA A 68 3.06 0.47 -2.85
C ALA A 68 3.93 0.47 -4.11
N VAL A 69 3.61 1.31 -5.09
CA VAL A 69 4.40 1.34 -6.31
C VAL A 69 5.79 1.86 -6.01
N VAL A 70 5.89 3.00 -5.31
CA VAL A 70 7.20 3.58 -5.08
C VAL A 70 7.98 2.74 -4.07
N VAL A 71 7.30 2.19 -3.06
CA VAL A 71 8.01 1.39 -2.07
C VAL A 71 8.56 0.13 -2.73
N GLY A 72 7.77 -0.52 -3.59
CA GLY A 72 8.24 -1.72 -4.26
C GLY A 72 9.36 -1.42 -5.24
N MET A 73 9.26 -0.34 -6.00
CA MET A 73 10.30 0.01 -6.92
C MET A 73 11.60 0.33 -6.19
N GLN A 74 11.52 1.09 -5.12
CA GLN A 74 12.71 1.43 -4.37
C GLN A 74 13.33 0.21 -3.70
N ALA A 75 12.52 -0.71 -3.24
CA ALA A 75 13.06 -1.90 -2.61
C ALA A 75 13.81 -2.76 -3.62
N SER A 76 13.49 -2.63 -4.91
CA SER A 76 14.14 -3.40 -5.93
C SER A 76 15.36 -2.67 -6.51
N ALA A 77 15.52 -1.41 -6.22
CA ALA A 77 16.62 -0.64 -6.80
C ALA A 77 17.92 -0.89 -6.05
N GLY A 78 19.00 -0.80 -6.76
CA GLY A 78 20.32 -0.95 -6.15
C GLY A 78 20.88 0.39 -5.76
N GLU A 79 22.01 0.35 -5.09
CA GLU A 79 22.59 1.57 -4.59
C GLU A 79 23.04 2.50 -5.70
N ASN A 80 23.40 1.96 -6.84
CA ASN A 80 23.90 2.77 -7.92
C ASN A 80 22.83 3.14 -8.93
N ASP A 81 21.58 2.80 -8.64
CA ASP A 81 20.51 3.12 -9.57
C ASP A 81 20.04 4.55 -9.34
N SER A 82 19.53 5.16 -10.38
CA SER A 82 19.01 6.51 -10.29
C SER A 82 17.53 6.51 -10.59
N VAL A 83 16.83 7.44 -9.98
CA VAL A 83 15.40 7.55 -10.17
C VAL A 83 15.11 8.96 -10.67
N ILE A 84 14.30 9.04 -11.69
CA ILE A 84 13.89 10.32 -12.23
C ILE A 84 12.40 10.36 -12.23
N THR A 85 11.82 11.41 -11.75
CA THR A 85 10.37 11.48 -11.69
C THR A 85 9.87 12.87 -12.09
#